data_a1743b03abce98cfa29d702347abe0ed
#
_entry.id   a1743b03abce98cfa29d702347abe0ed
#
_cell.length_a   1.000
_cell.length_b   1.000
_cell.length_c   1.000
_cell.angle_alpha   90.00
_cell.angle_beta   90.00
_cell.angle_gamma   90.00
#
_symmetry.space_group_name_H-M   'P 1'
#
loop_
_entity.id
_entity.type
_entity.pdbx_description
1 polymer ?
#
loop_
_entity_poly.entity_id
_entity_poly.type
_entity_poly.pdbx_seq_one_letter_code
_entity_poly.pdbx_strand_id
1 'polypeptide(L)'
;MKSVSIGHSSPSRVVFAGAVGNAIEFYDFTVYAFLASYFAVHFFPSSDPVAGLLASYGVLAVGMLMRPVGAVLFGIIGDRISRRMALQLSVVMIAVPTLVIGLLPTYETIGVAAPIILVALRMIQGLSVGGEYSASIVYIVEHAPRTRRGLWGSFSPMGAFGGLFLGTAVCIAAVHVLGTEAMAAWGWRIPFIASLALTAAGVAVRMRLKADQQHAPIPPGENVLTAAFFRHWWAMSAIALANISTGIVTFVAFAFAVAWMVDVAGVSRQHALAVNLYGLVVVGALSVLGGAVGDRLGKLRVSMAGLAVLLFGSWPAFAAMGSQSTLMQIAGISIIALGQGFFVGPLCACMVALVPAGVRTTVVSIGYSASVGVFGGLAPLVTEYLFARLGLHMAPALVIMAGAFVSLTAIILLGRWPYRDPVPPEER
;
A
#
# COMPACT_ATOMS: atom_id res chain seq x y z
N MET A 1 30.24 28.89 -23.83
CA MET A 1 29.68 27.92 -22.87
C MET A 1 28.22 27.71 -23.25
N LYS A 2 27.88 26.58 -23.85
CA LYS A 2 26.46 26.24 -24.15
C LYS A 2 25.81 25.79 -22.83
N SER A 3 24.79 26.52 -22.36
CA SER A 3 23.94 26.10 -21.27
C SER A 3 23.27 24.80 -21.69
N VAL A 4 23.69 23.69 -21.13
CA VAL A 4 23.00 22.41 -21.26
C VAL A 4 21.66 22.60 -20.53
N SER A 5 20.58 22.75 -21.30
CA SER A 5 19.22 22.76 -20.72
C SER A 5 18.97 21.41 -20.09
N ILE A 6 19.01 21.37 -18.77
CA ILE A 6 18.72 20.19 -17.97
C ILE A 6 17.24 19.88 -18.17
N GLY A 7 16.95 18.93 -19.04
CA GLY A 7 15.59 18.54 -19.36
C GLY A 7 14.93 17.81 -18.20
N HIS A 8 14.18 18.50 -17.36
CA HIS A 8 13.33 17.90 -16.32
C HIS A 8 12.28 17.00 -16.97
N SER A 9 12.01 15.83 -16.37
CA SER A 9 10.86 15.02 -16.77
C SER A 9 9.59 15.84 -16.54
N SER A 10 8.61 15.77 -17.48
CA SER A 10 7.38 16.54 -17.29
C SER A 10 6.71 16.12 -15.97
N PRO A 11 6.16 17.05 -15.20
CA PRO A 11 5.55 16.79 -13.89
C PRO A 11 4.54 15.64 -13.91
N SER A 12 3.70 15.60 -14.92
CA SER A 12 2.69 14.54 -15.10
C SER A 12 3.30 13.15 -15.27
N ARG A 13 4.46 13.01 -15.91
CA ARG A 13 5.14 11.72 -16.09
C ARG A 13 5.69 11.19 -14.78
N VAL A 14 6.24 12.05 -13.94
CA VAL A 14 6.77 11.68 -12.61
C VAL A 14 5.66 11.14 -11.72
N VAL A 15 4.56 11.88 -11.63
CA VAL A 15 3.37 11.47 -10.86
C VAL A 15 2.79 10.16 -11.39
N PHE A 16 2.59 10.08 -12.71
CA PHE A 16 1.99 8.89 -13.32
C PHE A 16 2.86 7.65 -13.15
N ALA A 17 4.18 7.77 -13.27
CA ALA A 17 5.12 6.66 -13.08
C ALA A 17 5.09 6.09 -11.65
N GLY A 18 5.01 6.95 -10.63
CA GLY A 18 4.89 6.51 -9.24
C GLY A 18 3.53 5.91 -8.94
N ALA A 19 2.43 6.58 -9.35
CA ALA A 19 1.08 6.12 -9.09
C ALA A 19 0.77 4.77 -9.77
N VAL A 20 1.20 4.58 -11.03
CA VAL A 20 0.98 3.32 -11.77
C VAL A 20 1.73 2.15 -11.14
N GLY A 21 2.95 2.36 -10.64
CA GLY A 21 3.67 1.28 -9.96
C GLY A 21 2.97 0.82 -8.69
N ASN A 22 2.51 1.77 -7.89
CA ASN A 22 1.72 1.44 -6.71
C ASN A 22 0.41 0.73 -7.10
N ALA A 23 -0.23 1.14 -8.21
CA ALA A 23 -1.43 0.46 -8.69
C ALA A 23 -1.16 -1.00 -9.07
N ILE A 24 -0.04 -1.29 -9.73
CA ILE A 24 0.36 -2.67 -10.09
C ILE A 24 0.59 -3.51 -8.83
N GLU A 25 1.32 -2.96 -7.85
CA GLU A 25 1.60 -3.62 -6.57
C GLU A 25 0.32 -4.02 -5.84
N PHE A 26 -0.56 -3.04 -5.61
CA PHE A 26 -1.78 -3.27 -4.84
C PHE A 26 -2.83 -4.06 -5.61
N TYR A 27 -2.83 -4.00 -6.94
CA TYR A 27 -3.62 -4.89 -7.80
C TYR A 27 -3.25 -6.35 -7.56
N ASP A 28 -1.96 -6.70 -7.68
CA ASP A 28 -1.48 -8.07 -7.50
C ASP A 28 -1.82 -8.64 -6.12
N PHE A 29 -1.62 -7.82 -5.09
CA PHE A 29 -1.97 -8.18 -3.72
C PHE A 29 -3.45 -8.50 -3.56
N THR A 30 -4.31 -7.65 -4.13
CA THR A 30 -5.77 -7.80 -4.06
C THR A 30 -6.26 -9.02 -4.83
N VAL A 31 -5.74 -9.23 -6.03
CA VAL A 31 -6.10 -10.41 -6.85
C VAL A 31 -5.80 -11.70 -6.11
N TYR A 32 -4.62 -11.80 -5.49
CA TYR A 32 -4.28 -12.99 -4.71
C TYR A 32 -5.19 -13.19 -3.51
N ALA A 33 -5.43 -12.13 -2.73
CA ALA A 33 -6.29 -12.21 -1.55
C ALA A 33 -7.72 -12.62 -1.93
N PHE A 34 -8.25 -12.08 -3.04
CA PHE A 34 -9.58 -12.43 -3.56
C PHE A 34 -9.65 -13.90 -4.00
N LEU A 35 -8.59 -14.41 -4.60
CA LEU A 35 -8.50 -15.76 -5.16
C LEU A 35 -7.93 -16.80 -4.18
N ALA A 36 -7.70 -16.44 -2.91
CA ALA A 36 -7.08 -17.33 -1.93
C ALA A 36 -7.79 -18.68 -1.77
N SER A 37 -9.13 -18.72 -1.87
CA SER A 37 -9.92 -19.95 -1.83
C SER A 37 -9.67 -20.86 -3.04
N TYR A 38 -9.44 -20.30 -4.22
CA TYR A 38 -9.08 -21.06 -5.42
C TYR A 38 -7.67 -21.64 -5.29
N PHE A 39 -6.73 -20.87 -4.72
CA PHE A 39 -5.38 -21.38 -4.45
C PHE A 39 -5.37 -22.51 -3.43
N ALA A 40 -6.23 -22.46 -2.42
CA ALA A 40 -6.38 -23.55 -1.46
C ALA A 40 -6.63 -24.87 -2.15
N VAL A 41 -7.57 -24.91 -3.09
CA VAL A 41 -7.94 -26.12 -3.83
C VAL A 41 -6.84 -26.56 -4.81
N HIS A 42 -6.26 -25.64 -5.56
CA HIS A 42 -5.35 -25.98 -6.65
C HIS A 42 -3.90 -26.22 -6.24
N PHE A 43 -3.45 -25.63 -5.14
CA PHE A 43 -2.04 -25.70 -4.72
C PHE A 43 -1.84 -26.39 -3.37
N PHE A 44 -2.87 -26.47 -2.54
CA PHE A 44 -2.79 -27.03 -1.19
C PHE A 44 -3.90 -28.07 -0.97
N PRO A 45 -3.99 -29.12 -1.80
CA PRO A 45 -5.03 -30.13 -1.63
C PRO A 45 -4.91 -30.76 -0.24
N SER A 46 -5.99 -30.64 0.54
CA SER A 46 -6.07 -31.18 1.88
C SER A 46 -7.45 -31.81 2.06
N SER A 47 -7.51 -32.87 2.86
CA SER A 47 -8.79 -33.45 3.33
C SER A 47 -9.58 -32.47 4.22
N ASP A 48 -8.88 -31.50 4.82
CA ASP A 48 -9.45 -30.40 5.58
C ASP A 48 -9.42 -29.11 4.73
N PRO A 49 -10.59 -28.58 4.27
CA PRO A 49 -10.66 -27.34 3.51
C PRO A 49 -10.10 -26.11 4.25
N VAL A 50 -10.20 -26.10 5.59
CA VAL A 50 -9.67 -25.01 6.42
C VAL A 50 -8.15 -25.03 6.38
N ALA A 51 -7.51 -26.18 6.44
CA ALA A 51 -6.06 -26.30 6.36
C ALA A 51 -5.51 -25.81 5.00
N GLY A 52 -6.18 -26.13 3.90
CA GLY A 52 -5.82 -25.62 2.57
C GLY A 52 -5.94 -24.10 2.46
N LEU A 53 -7.00 -23.53 3.01
CA LEU A 53 -7.21 -22.08 3.03
C LEU A 53 -6.19 -21.36 3.90
N LEU A 54 -5.87 -21.91 5.09
CA LEU A 54 -4.81 -21.38 5.95
C LEU A 54 -3.44 -21.42 5.28
N ALA A 55 -3.13 -22.49 4.53
CA ALA A 55 -1.91 -22.57 3.75
C ALA A 55 -1.84 -21.47 2.68
N SER A 56 -2.94 -21.22 1.95
CA SER A 56 -3.03 -20.15 0.96
C SER A 56 -2.82 -18.76 1.58
N TYR A 57 -3.43 -18.47 2.72
CA TYR A 57 -3.18 -17.22 3.45
C TYR A 57 -1.75 -17.17 4.04
N GLY A 58 -1.19 -18.32 4.41
CA GLY A 58 0.21 -18.43 4.84
C GLY A 58 1.19 -17.96 3.76
N VAL A 59 0.93 -18.27 2.50
CA VAL A 59 1.73 -17.78 1.36
C VAL A 59 1.63 -16.27 1.22
N LEU A 60 0.45 -15.69 1.43
CA LEU A 60 0.28 -14.24 1.46
C LEU A 60 1.10 -13.60 2.59
N ALA A 61 1.06 -14.22 3.77
CA ALA A 61 1.82 -13.76 4.94
C ALA A 61 3.33 -13.82 4.71
N VAL A 62 3.84 -14.87 4.07
CA VAL A 62 5.26 -14.98 3.70
C VAL A 62 5.67 -13.83 2.78
N GLY A 63 4.87 -13.48 1.77
CA GLY A 63 5.10 -12.30 0.94
C GLY A 63 5.18 -11.01 1.77
N MET A 64 4.28 -10.84 2.75
CA MET A 64 4.30 -9.68 3.65
C MET A 64 5.55 -9.61 4.53
N LEU A 65 6.01 -10.76 5.04
CA LEU A 65 7.23 -10.84 5.86
C LEU A 65 8.51 -10.51 5.08
N MET A 66 8.49 -10.63 3.74
CA MET A 66 9.61 -10.21 2.90
C MET A 66 9.69 -8.70 2.67
N ARG A 67 8.65 -7.93 3.00
CA ARG A 67 8.63 -6.46 2.81
C ARG A 67 9.76 -5.73 3.54
N PRO A 68 10.06 -5.97 4.83
CA PRO A 68 11.17 -5.31 5.49
C PRO A 68 12.53 -5.61 4.83
N VAL A 69 12.73 -6.85 4.35
CA VAL A 69 13.95 -7.23 3.61
C VAL A 69 14.04 -6.46 2.29
N GLY A 70 12.94 -6.41 1.57
CA GLY A 70 12.80 -5.62 0.34
C GLY A 70 13.03 -4.12 0.57
N ALA A 71 12.51 -3.57 1.67
CA ALA A 71 12.72 -2.18 2.04
C ALA A 71 14.20 -1.82 2.22
N VAL A 72 14.99 -2.72 2.83
CA VAL A 72 16.44 -2.57 2.94
C VAL A 72 17.10 -2.63 1.57
N LEU A 73 16.77 -3.64 0.77
CA LEU A 73 17.35 -3.84 -0.56
C LEU A 73 17.09 -2.64 -1.49
N PHE A 74 15.83 -2.26 -1.66
CA PHE A 74 15.43 -1.16 -2.54
C PHE A 74 15.80 0.21 -1.98
N GLY A 75 15.87 0.35 -0.65
CA GLY A 75 16.40 1.52 -0.01
C GLY A 75 17.84 1.78 -0.41
N ILE A 76 18.71 0.77 -0.30
CA ILE A 76 20.12 0.85 -0.70
C ILE A 76 20.26 1.14 -2.19
N ILE A 77 19.49 0.44 -3.05
CA ILE A 77 19.51 0.68 -4.50
C ILE A 77 19.09 2.12 -4.79
N GLY A 78 18.02 2.60 -4.15
CA GLY A 78 17.51 3.96 -4.35
C GLY A 78 18.45 5.06 -3.88
N ASP A 79 19.16 4.87 -2.78
CA ASP A 79 20.05 5.88 -2.21
C ASP A 79 21.49 5.80 -2.76
N ARG A 80 21.99 4.60 -3.16
CA ARG A 80 23.37 4.44 -3.66
C ARG A 80 23.49 4.38 -5.17
N ILE A 81 22.50 3.84 -5.87
CA ILE A 81 22.59 3.61 -7.31
C ILE A 81 21.69 4.61 -8.05
N SER A 82 20.37 4.46 -7.93
CA SER A 82 19.40 5.36 -8.56
C SER A 82 17.98 5.03 -8.09
N ARG A 83 17.20 6.06 -7.75
CA ARG A 83 15.77 5.91 -7.47
C ARG A 83 15.00 5.39 -8.68
N ARG A 84 15.39 5.84 -9.87
CA ARG A 84 14.85 5.33 -11.14
C ARG A 84 15.10 3.82 -11.27
N MET A 85 16.30 3.34 -10.99
CA MET A 85 16.64 1.92 -11.08
C MET A 85 15.85 1.10 -10.07
N ALA A 86 15.69 1.58 -8.83
CA ALA A 86 14.86 0.94 -7.84
C ALA A 86 13.41 0.77 -8.35
N LEU A 87 12.81 1.84 -8.90
CA LEU A 87 11.45 1.81 -9.46
C LEU A 87 11.32 0.93 -10.71
N GLN A 88 12.34 0.80 -11.54
CA GLN A 88 12.33 -0.07 -12.71
C GLN A 88 12.44 -1.54 -12.33
N LEU A 89 13.34 -1.86 -11.40
CA LEU A 89 13.57 -3.22 -10.93
C LEU A 89 12.35 -3.75 -10.17
N SER A 90 11.71 -2.91 -9.34
CA SER A 90 10.53 -3.31 -8.57
C SER A 90 9.37 -3.73 -9.47
N VAL A 91 9.08 -2.98 -10.54
CA VAL A 91 8.01 -3.37 -11.49
C VAL A 91 8.29 -4.72 -12.15
N VAL A 92 9.52 -4.98 -12.56
CA VAL A 92 9.88 -6.28 -13.15
C VAL A 92 9.71 -7.42 -12.13
N MET A 93 10.14 -7.18 -10.87
CA MET A 93 10.03 -8.15 -9.79
C MET A 93 8.59 -8.41 -9.32
N ILE A 94 7.63 -7.56 -9.65
CA ILE A 94 6.20 -7.85 -9.47
C ILE A 94 5.64 -8.53 -10.72
N ALA A 95 5.90 -7.97 -11.89
CA ALA A 95 5.31 -8.37 -13.16
C ALA A 95 5.60 -9.82 -13.54
N VAL A 96 6.88 -10.20 -13.48
CA VAL A 96 7.30 -11.55 -13.89
C VAL A 96 6.69 -12.62 -12.99
N PRO A 97 6.79 -12.53 -11.65
CA PRO A 97 6.12 -13.48 -10.77
C PRO A 97 4.59 -13.52 -10.94
N THR A 98 3.94 -12.36 -11.11
CA THR A 98 2.48 -12.31 -11.30
C THR A 98 2.05 -13.08 -12.55
N LEU A 99 2.75 -12.87 -13.66
CA LEU A 99 2.51 -13.64 -14.88
C LEU A 99 2.76 -15.15 -14.67
N VAL A 100 3.88 -15.51 -14.06
CA VAL A 100 4.23 -16.90 -13.80
C VAL A 100 3.20 -17.57 -12.89
N ILE A 101 2.66 -16.87 -11.87
CA ILE A 101 1.57 -17.39 -11.04
C ILE A 101 0.33 -17.69 -11.89
N GLY A 102 -0.04 -16.78 -12.80
CA GLY A 102 -1.19 -17.00 -13.71
C GLY A 102 -1.02 -18.19 -14.66
N LEU A 103 0.22 -18.56 -14.98
CA LEU A 103 0.56 -19.69 -15.86
C LEU A 103 0.98 -20.95 -15.10
N LEU A 104 1.06 -20.90 -13.77
CA LEU A 104 1.62 -21.97 -12.95
C LEU A 104 0.73 -23.23 -13.04
N PRO A 105 1.32 -24.42 -13.33
CA PRO A 105 0.62 -25.68 -13.22
C PRO A 105 0.20 -25.96 -11.78
N THR A 106 -0.94 -26.64 -11.63
CA THR A 106 -1.51 -26.97 -10.30
C THR A 106 -0.78 -28.16 -9.65
N TYR A 107 -1.10 -28.41 -8.39
CA TYR A 107 -0.58 -29.56 -7.63
C TYR A 107 -0.86 -30.89 -8.35
N GLU A 108 -2.01 -31.05 -8.99
CA GLU A 108 -2.36 -32.26 -9.75
C GLU A 108 -1.38 -32.56 -10.90
N THR A 109 -0.75 -31.50 -11.46
CA THR A 109 0.15 -31.62 -12.61
C THR A 109 1.60 -31.83 -12.20
N ILE A 110 2.10 -31.03 -11.25
CA ILE A 110 3.54 -30.99 -10.86
C ILE A 110 3.79 -31.31 -9.38
N GLY A 111 2.76 -31.75 -8.65
CA GLY A 111 2.88 -32.16 -7.26
C GLY A 111 3.37 -31.02 -6.35
N VAL A 112 4.20 -31.37 -5.38
CA VAL A 112 4.74 -30.44 -4.36
C VAL A 112 5.53 -29.28 -4.96
N ALA A 113 6.01 -29.38 -6.20
CA ALA A 113 6.69 -28.27 -6.87
C ALA A 113 5.77 -27.04 -7.05
N ALA A 114 4.45 -27.25 -7.24
CA ALA A 114 3.50 -26.15 -7.43
C ALA A 114 3.44 -25.17 -6.24
N PRO A 115 3.18 -25.60 -4.99
CA PRO A 115 3.19 -24.70 -3.85
C PRO A 115 4.57 -24.12 -3.55
N ILE A 116 5.66 -24.86 -3.76
CA ILE A 116 7.02 -24.35 -3.55
C ILE A 116 7.30 -23.17 -4.49
N ILE A 117 7.00 -23.33 -5.78
CA ILE A 117 7.18 -22.25 -6.78
C ILE A 117 6.27 -21.06 -6.43
N LEU A 118 5.01 -21.30 -6.05
CA LEU A 118 4.08 -20.25 -5.64
C LEU A 118 4.63 -19.43 -4.46
N VAL A 119 5.15 -20.10 -3.42
CA VAL A 119 5.78 -19.45 -2.27
C VAL A 119 7.00 -18.62 -2.70
N ALA A 120 7.90 -19.18 -3.52
CA ALA A 120 9.08 -18.49 -4.02
C ALA A 120 8.71 -17.24 -4.82
N LEU A 121 7.71 -17.32 -5.70
CA LEU A 121 7.20 -16.17 -6.46
C LEU A 121 6.62 -15.10 -5.54
N ARG A 122 5.87 -15.48 -4.51
CA ARG A 122 5.34 -14.57 -3.50
C ARG A 122 6.43 -13.89 -2.65
N MET A 123 7.52 -14.61 -2.34
CA MET A 123 8.67 -14.00 -1.68
C MET A 123 9.32 -12.93 -2.56
N ILE A 124 9.50 -13.19 -3.85
CA ILE A 124 10.05 -12.22 -4.81
C ILE A 124 9.14 -10.98 -4.92
N GLN A 125 7.83 -11.17 -5.02
CA GLN A 125 6.86 -10.08 -5.02
C GLN A 125 6.93 -9.27 -3.71
N GLY A 126 6.99 -9.95 -2.57
CA GLY A 126 7.11 -9.31 -1.26
C GLY A 126 8.37 -8.45 -1.11
N LEU A 127 9.51 -8.92 -1.63
CA LEU A 127 10.74 -8.11 -1.71
C LEU A 127 10.52 -6.82 -2.51
N SER A 128 9.89 -6.91 -3.66
CA SER A 128 9.60 -5.76 -4.50
C SER A 128 8.72 -4.73 -3.81
N VAL A 129 7.63 -5.20 -3.21
CA VAL A 129 6.64 -4.38 -2.51
C VAL A 129 7.24 -3.58 -1.35
N GLY A 130 8.24 -4.14 -0.66
CA GLY A 130 8.90 -3.48 0.47
C GLY A 130 9.53 -2.12 0.13
N GLY A 131 10.01 -1.94 -1.11
CA GLY A 131 10.67 -0.72 -1.55
C GLY A 131 9.84 0.18 -2.47
N GLU A 132 8.93 -0.39 -3.24
CA GLU A 132 8.23 0.29 -4.33
C GLU A 132 7.44 1.51 -3.87
N TYR A 133 6.52 1.31 -2.94
CA TYR A 133 5.63 2.37 -2.46
C TYR A 133 6.42 3.55 -1.89
N SER A 134 7.42 3.27 -1.05
CA SER A 134 8.24 4.29 -0.41
C SER A 134 9.16 5.00 -1.41
N ALA A 135 9.78 4.26 -2.33
CA ALA A 135 10.62 4.84 -3.38
C ALA A 135 9.79 5.75 -4.31
N SER A 136 8.54 5.36 -4.61
CA SER A 136 7.64 6.19 -5.42
C SER A 136 7.28 7.50 -4.71
N ILE A 137 6.98 7.45 -3.41
CA ILE A 137 6.71 8.65 -2.60
C ILE A 137 7.92 9.59 -2.63
N VAL A 138 9.11 9.06 -2.33
CA VAL A 138 10.35 9.85 -2.32
C VAL A 138 10.58 10.48 -3.69
N TYR A 139 10.49 9.67 -4.76
CA TYR A 139 10.69 10.13 -6.13
C TYR A 139 9.70 11.24 -6.52
N ILE A 140 8.40 11.06 -6.26
CA ILE A 140 7.37 12.05 -6.59
C ILE A 140 7.59 13.35 -5.80
N VAL A 141 7.80 13.25 -4.48
CA VAL A 141 7.90 14.44 -3.61
C VAL A 141 9.16 15.25 -3.89
N GLU A 142 10.27 14.59 -4.26
CA GLU A 142 11.53 15.30 -4.61
C GLU A 142 11.43 16.06 -5.92
N HIS A 143 10.65 15.56 -6.89
CA HIS A 143 10.41 16.25 -8.16
C HIS A 143 9.25 17.25 -8.08
N ALA A 144 8.54 17.32 -6.94
CA ALA A 144 7.41 18.22 -6.74
C ALA A 144 7.85 19.65 -6.44
N PRO A 145 7.14 20.67 -6.97
CA PRO A 145 7.30 22.04 -6.53
C PRO A 145 7.12 22.12 -5.01
N ARG A 146 7.96 22.92 -4.32
CA ARG A 146 7.95 23.03 -2.84
C ARG A 146 6.56 23.35 -2.28
N THR A 147 5.79 24.18 -2.96
CA THR A 147 4.43 24.59 -2.56
C THR A 147 3.36 23.53 -2.79
N ARG A 148 3.66 22.43 -3.52
CA ARG A 148 2.68 21.38 -3.91
C ARG A 148 3.13 19.97 -3.57
N ARG A 149 4.06 19.81 -2.64
CA ARG A 149 4.59 18.49 -2.24
C ARG A 149 3.53 17.57 -1.63
N GLY A 150 2.57 18.13 -0.90
CA GLY A 150 1.43 17.39 -0.36
C GLY A 150 0.54 16.83 -1.47
N LEU A 151 0.13 17.70 -2.40
CA LEU A 151 -0.66 17.29 -3.56
C LEU A 151 0.05 16.23 -4.41
N TRP A 152 1.34 16.42 -4.71
CA TRP A 152 2.06 15.48 -5.56
C TRP A 152 2.30 14.16 -4.84
N GLY A 153 2.72 14.18 -3.58
CA GLY A 153 2.93 12.97 -2.78
C GLY A 153 1.67 12.12 -2.63
N SER A 154 0.49 12.76 -2.63
CA SER A 154 -0.79 12.06 -2.47
C SER A 154 -1.22 11.20 -3.67
N PHE A 155 -0.57 11.35 -4.83
CA PHE A 155 -0.79 10.44 -5.95
C PHE A 155 -0.23 9.03 -5.70
N SER A 156 0.72 8.85 -4.77
CA SER A 156 1.15 7.51 -4.35
C SER A 156 0.04 6.71 -3.67
N PRO A 157 -0.62 7.17 -2.60
CA PRO A 157 -1.76 6.46 -2.03
C PRO A 157 -2.96 6.38 -2.98
N MET A 158 -3.22 7.40 -3.82
CA MET A 158 -4.25 7.30 -4.85
C MET A 158 -3.98 6.12 -5.80
N GLY A 159 -2.73 5.93 -6.23
CA GLY A 159 -2.33 4.79 -7.06
C GLY A 159 -2.55 3.46 -6.33
N ALA A 160 -2.20 3.37 -5.04
CA ALA A 160 -2.41 2.18 -4.22
C ALA A 160 -3.90 1.81 -4.10
N PHE A 161 -4.76 2.75 -3.75
CA PHE A 161 -6.21 2.54 -3.68
C PHE A 161 -6.81 2.24 -5.06
N GLY A 162 -6.29 2.86 -6.14
CA GLY A 162 -6.64 2.54 -7.51
C GLY A 162 -6.29 1.09 -7.88
N GLY A 163 -5.16 0.58 -7.40
CA GLY A 163 -4.76 -0.83 -7.56
C GLY A 163 -5.71 -1.80 -6.85
N LEU A 164 -6.06 -1.50 -5.58
CA LEU A 164 -7.06 -2.28 -4.83
C LEU A 164 -8.41 -2.31 -5.56
N PHE A 165 -8.86 -1.16 -6.05
CA PHE A 165 -10.10 -1.05 -6.84
C PHE A 165 -10.04 -1.90 -8.11
N LEU A 166 -9.01 -1.74 -8.93
CA LEU A 166 -8.84 -2.47 -10.19
C LEU A 166 -8.75 -3.98 -9.96
N GLY A 167 -7.98 -4.43 -8.96
CA GLY A 167 -7.86 -5.85 -8.61
C GLY A 167 -9.20 -6.47 -8.24
N THR A 168 -9.96 -5.79 -7.35
CA THR A 168 -11.29 -6.24 -6.94
C THR A 168 -12.27 -6.23 -8.14
N ALA A 169 -12.28 -5.14 -8.92
CA ALA A 169 -13.18 -5.01 -10.08
C ALA A 169 -12.92 -6.08 -11.15
N VAL A 170 -11.66 -6.36 -11.47
CA VAL A 170 -11.29 -7.40 -12.43
C VAL A 170 -11.68 -8.78 -11.93
N CYS A 171 -11.49 -9.09 -10.65
CA CYS A 171 -11.92 -10.37 -10.07
C CYS A 171 -13.45 -10.53 -10.12
N ILE A 172 -14.20 -9.49 -9.77
CA ILE A 172 -15.68 -9.52 -9.86
C ILE A 172 -16.13 -9.70 -11.30
N ALA A 173 -15.55 -8.95 -12.25
CA ALA A 173 -15.86 -9.06 -13.67
C ALA A 173 -15.55 -10.46 -14.20
N ALA A 174 -14.42 -11.05 -13.82
CA ALA A 174 -14.07 -12.41 -14.22
C ALA A 174 -15.08 -13.43 -13.70
N VAL A 175 -15.49 -13.35 -12.42
CA VAL A 175 -16.53 -14.22 -11.86
C VAL A 175 -17.87 -14.03 -12.57
N HIS A 176 -18.24 -12.79 -12.89
CA HIS A 176 -19.52 -12.50 -13.54
C HIS A 176 -19.57 -13.01 -15.00
N VAL A 177 -18.48 -12.84 -15.75
CA VAL A 177 -18.40 -13.21 -17.16
C VAL A 177 -18.22 -14.72 -17.36
N LEU A 178 -17.38 -15.36 -16.54
CA LEU A 178 -17.03 -16.77 -16.69
C LEU A 178 -17.97 -17.71 -15.91
N GLY A 179 -18.62 -17.21 -14.86
CA GLY A 179 -19.33 -18.02 -13.90
C GLY A 179 -18.41 -18.71 -12.88
N THR A 180 -19.03 -19.21 -11.82
CA THR A 180 -18.29 -19.83 -10.69
C THR A 180 -17.55 -21.12 -11.06
N GLU A 181 -18.12 -21.95 -11.94
CA GLU A 181 -17.52 -23.22 -12.38
C GLU A 181 -16.26 -22.99 -13.19
N ALA A 182 -16.33 -22.12 -14.23
CA ALA A 182 -15.14 -21.82 -15.04
C ALA A 182 -14.07 -21.07 -14.22
N MET A 183 -14.47 -20.19 -13.30
CA MET A 183 -13.55 -19.56 -12.37
C MET A 183 -12.84 -20.57 -11.47
N ALA A 184 -13.55 -21.58 -10.97
CA ALA A 184 -12.97 -22.65 -10.17
C ALA A 184 -12.01 -23.52 -11.00
N ALA A 185 -12.34 -23.85 -12.25
CA ALA A 185 -11.53 -24.74 -13.07
C ALA A 185 -10.23 -24.08 -13.59
N TRP A 186 -10.33 -22.90 -14.22
CA TRP A 186 -9.21 -22.25 -14.89
C TRP A 186 -9.23 -20.73 -14.85
N GLY A 187 -10.41 -20.12 -14.71
CA GLY A 187 -10.65 -18.68 -14.84
C GLY A 187 -9.93 -17.82 -13.79
N TRP A 188 -9.53 -18.43 -12.67
CA TRP A 188 -8.71 -17.77 -11.64
C TRP A 188 -7.36 -17.25 -12.17
N ARG A 189 -6.90 -17.76 -13.34
CA ARG A 189 -5.69 -17.30 -14.01
C ARG A 189 -5.86 -15.94 -14.68
N ILE A 190 -7.07 -15.61 -15.14
CA ILE A 190 -7.35 -14.40 -15.93
C ILE A 190 -6.97 -13.11 -15.21
N PRO A 191 -7.31 -12.87 -13.94
CA PRO A 191 -6.90 -11.66 -13.24
C PRO A 191 -5.36 -11.47 -13.21
N PHE A 192 -4.57 -12.56 -13.09
CA PHE A 192 -3.11 -12.47 -13.15
C PHE A 192 -2.60 -12.13 -14.55
N ILE A 193 -3.18 -12.73 -15.58
CA ILE A 193 -2.82 -12.43 -16.98
C ILE A 193 -3.24 -11.02 -17.36
N ALA A 194 -4.39 -10.55 -16.89
CA ALA A 194 -4.86 -9.19 -17.12
C ALA A 194 -3.92 -8.11 -16.52
N SER A 195 -3.17 -8.46 -15.47
CA SER A 195 -2.14 -7.58 -14.90
C SER A 195 -1.06 -7.17 -15.90
N LEU A 196 -0.84 -7.98 -16.97
CA LEU A 196 0.14 -7.67 -18.00
C LEU A 196 -0.15 -6.35 -18.70
N ALA A 197 -1.42 -6.02 -18.94
CA ALA A 197 -1.80 -4.75 -19.56
C ALA A 197 -1.41 -3.56 -18.67
N LEU A 198 -1.68 -3.67 -17.36
CA LEU A 198 -1.32 -2.65 -16.37
C LEU A 198 0.21 -2.55 -16.23
N THR A 199 0.87 -3.70 -16.20
CA THR A 199 2.34 -3.77 -16.10
C THR A 199 3.02 -3.20 -17.35
N ALA A 200 2.55 -3.54 -18.56
CA ALA A 200 3.10 -3.01 -19.80
C ALA A 200 3.00 -1.47 -19.84
N ALA A 201 1.86 -0.92 -19.41
CA ALA A 201 1.69 0.53 -19.25
C ALA A 201 2.69 1.13 -18.24
N GLY A 202 2.85 0.48 -17.08
CA GLY A 202 3.79 0.91 -16.04
C GLY A 202 5.25 0.89 -16.52
N VAL A 203 5.67 -0.20 -17.16
CA VAL A 203 7.02 -0.33 -17.74
C VAL A 203 7.26 0.74 -18.81
N ALA A 204 6.31 0.90 -19.76
CA ALA A 204 6.44 1.89 -20.84
C ALA A 204 6.63 3.32 -20.32
N VAL A 205 5.95 3.67 -19.22
CA VAL A 205 6.08 4.99 -18.59
C VAL A 205 7.43 5.12 -17.88
N ARG A 206 7.84 4.11 -17.12
CA ARG A 206 9.08 4.13 -16.33
C ARG A 206 10.35 4.07 -17.17
N MET A 207 10.31 3.40 -18.30
CA MET A 207 11.44 3.43 -19.27
C MET A 207 11.69 4.83 -19.81
N ARG A 208 10.69 5.69 -19.87
CA ARG A 208 10.80 7.09 -20.34
C ARG A 208 11.21 8.09 -19.24
N LEU A 209 11.39 7.64 -17.98
CA LEU A 209 11.90 8.50 -16.93
C LEU A 209 13.36 8.88 -17.24
N LYS A 210 13.71 10.15 -17.04
CA LYS A 210 15.09 10.61 -17.17
C LYS A 210 15.90 10.15 -15.95
N ALA A 211 17.20 9.96 -16.14
CA ALA A 211 18.09 9.62 -15.04
C ALA A 211 18.10 10.73 -13.97
N ASP A 212 18.09 10.32 -12.69
CA ASP A 212 18.30 11.26 -11.59
C ASP A 212 19.69 11.89 -11.70
N GLN A 213 19.74 13.22 -11.73
CA GLN A 213 20.99 13.94 -11.87
C GLN A 213 21.71 14.24 -10.55
N GLN A 214 21.09 13.99 -9.41
CA GLN A 214 21.69 14.33 -8.11
C GLN A 214 21.41 13.25 -7.06
N HIS A 215 22.39 12.36 -6.89
CA HIS A 215 22.58 11.72 -5.59
C HIS A 215 23.27 12.75 -4.70
N ALA A 216 22.61 13.15 -3.59
CA ALA A 216 23.36 13.83 -2.53
C ALA A 216 24.47 12.86 -2.08
N PRO A 217 25.74 13.25 -2.17
CA PRO A 217 26.82 12.34 -1.85
C PRO A 217 26.72 11.91 -0.39
N ILE A 218 26.64 10.60 -0.18
CA ILE A 218 26.86 10.01 1.15
C ILE A 218 28.33 10.29 1.46
N PRO A 219 28.66 10.77 2.67
CA PRO A 219 30.05 10.98 3.05
C PRO A 219 30.89 9.73 2.77
N PRO A 220 32.10 9.86 2.21
CA PRO A 220 32.97 8.72 1.95
C PRO A 220 33.17 7.92 3.23
N GLY A 221 32.93 6.60 3.16
CA GLY A 221 33.08 5.69 4.31
C GLY A 221 31.81 5.47 5.15
N GLU A 222 30.73 6.22 4.96
CA GLU A 222 29.47 5.99 5.69
C GLU A 222 28.61 4.90 5.01
N ASN A 223 28.18 3.90 5.79
CA ASN A 223 27.24 2.87 5.32
C ASN A 223 25.82 3.39 5.50
N VAL A 224 24.99 3.35 4.43
CA VAL A 224 23.59 3.77 4.44
C VAL A 224 22.78 3.10 5.56
N LEU A 225 23.01 1.82 5.80
CA LEU A 225 22.34 1.09 6.86
C LEU A 225 22.76 1.56 8.24
N THR A 226 24.07 1.77 8.46
CA THR A 226 24.58 2.30 9.73
C THR A 226 23.99 3.69 9.99
N ALA A 227 23.97 4.55 8.98
CA ALA A 227 23.34 5.86 9.09
C ALA A 227 21.83 5.77 9.39
N ALA A 228 21.10 4.88 8.70
CA ALA A 228 19.66 4.68 8.93
C ALA A 228 19.37 4.19 10.35
N PHE A 229 20.03 3.13 10.81
CA PHE A 229 19.72 2.48 12.07
C PHE A 229 20.31 3.19 13.31
N PHE A 230 21.44 3.86 13.20
CA PHE A 230 22.09 4.50 14.36
C PHE A 230 21.94 6.02 14.40
N ARG A 231 21.97 6.68 13.23
CA ARG A 231 21.90 8.15 13.19
C ARG A 231 20.47 8.67 12.95
N HIS A 232 19.66 7.93 12.18
CA HIS A 232 18.30 8.32 11.80
C HIS A 232 17.21 7.38 12.34
N TRP A 233 17.54 6.55 13.36
CA TRP A 233 16.61 5.61 13.98
C TRP A 233 15.32 6.29 14.45
N TRP A 234 15.43 7.50 14.99
CA TRP A 234 14.29 8.27 15.43
C TRP A 234 13.33 8.64 14.30
N ALA A 235 13.86 9.09 13.14
CA ALA A 235 13.03 9.41 11.97
C ALA A 235 12.37 8.15 11.42
N MET A 236 13.09 7.03 11.40
CA MET A 236 12.58 5.73 11.00
C MET A 236 11.45 5.26 11.92
N SER A 237 11.64 5.34 13.25
CA SER A 237 10.63 4.99 14.24
C SER A 237 9.42 5.93 14.18
N ALA A 238 9.67 7.19 13.96
CA ALA A 238 8.65 8.21 13.78
C ALA A 238 7.76 7.93 12.57
N ILE A 239 8.35 7.59 11.43
CA ILE A 239 7.64 7.18 10.20
C ILE A 239 6.86 5.89 10.48
N ALA A 240 7.47 4.92 11.17
CA ALA A 240 6.80 3.67 11.52
C ALA A 240 5.55 3.92 12.38
N LEU A 241 5.69 4.63 13.49
CA LEU A 241 4.57 4.92 14.40
C LEU A 241 3.48 5.76 13.73
N ALA A 242 3.86 6.76 12.93
CA ALA A 242 2.89 7.57 12.20
C ALA A 242 2.07 6.74 11.17
N ASN A 243 2.63 5.67 10.61
CA ASN A 243 1.96 4.86 9.59
C ASN A 243 1.21 3.62 10.13
N ILE A 244 1.17 3.39 11.45
CA ILE A 244 0.40 2.27 12.04
C ILE A 244 -1.06 2.31 11.58
N SER A 245 -1.69 3.48 11.65
CA SER A 245 -3.07 3.65 11.19
C SER A 245 -3.23 3.38 9.69
N THR A 246 -2.23 3.71 8.86
CA THR A 246 -2.28 3.46 7.40
C THR A 246 -2.50 1.98 7.11
N GLY A 247 -1.68 1.11 7.71
CA GLY A 247 -1.80 -0.34 7.53
C GLY A 247 -3.11 -0.89 8.09
N ILE A 248 -3.44 -0.54 9.32
CA ILE A 248 -4.65 -1.01 10.00
C ILE A 248 -5.89 -0.65 9.19
N VAL A 249 -6.08 0.63 8.82
CA VAL A 249 -7.27 1.07 8.08
C VAL A 249 -7.37 0.40 6.71
N THR A 250 -6.24 0.30 5.98
CA THR A 250 -6.24 -0.32 4.66
C THR A 250 -6.73 -1.77 4.72
N PHE A 251 -6.26 -2.56 5.67
CA PHE A 251 -6.61 -3.97 5.74
C PHE A 251 -7.90 -4.25 6.50
N VAL A 252 -8.25 -3.45 7.51
CA VAL A 252 -9.50 -3.64 8.25
C VAL A 252 -10.69 -3.06 7.49
N ALA A 253 -10.62 -1.80 7.03
CA ALA A 253 -11.78 -1.16 6.40
C ALA A 253 -11.97 -1.54 4.92
N PHE A 254 -10.88 -1.82 4.19
CA PHE A 254 -10.95 -2.08 2.74
C PHE A 254 -10.68 -3.54 2.35
N ALA A 255 -10.45 -4.43 3.31
CA ALA A 255 -10.39 -5.86 3.05
C ALA A 255 -11.30 -6.65 4.01
N PHE A 256 -11.07 -6.57 5.34
CA PHE A 256 -11.83 -7.31 6.34
C PHE A 256 -13.30 -6.90 6.42
N ALA A 257 -13.62 -5.61 6.31
CA ALA A 257 -14.98 -5.09 6.46
C ALA A 257 -16.00 -5.70 5.48
N VAL A 258 -15.57 -6.22 4.34
CA VAL A 258 -16.45 -6.91 3.39
C VAL A 258 -17.06 -8.17 4.03
N ALA A 259 -16.23 -9.02 4.65
CA ALA A 259 -16.69 -10.20 5.35
C ALA A 259 -17.54 -9.80 6.58
N TRP A 260 -17.07 -8.84 7.35
CA TRP A 260 -17.77 -8.33 8.53
C TRP A 260 -19.18 -7.77 8.20
N MET A 261 -19.35 -7.07 7.07
CA MET A 261 -20.66 -6.59 6.64
C MET A 261 -21.61 -7.75 6.29
N VAL A 262 -21.11 -8.83 5.68
CA VAL A 262 -21.91 -10.02 5.40
C VAL A 262 -22.38 -10.65 6.70
N ASP A 263 -21.51 -10.79 7.68
CA ASP A 263 -21.78 -11.48 8.95
C ASP A 263 -22.68 -10.64 9.88
N VAL A 264 -22.44 -9.32 9.97
CA VAL A 264 -23.13 -8.44 10.92
C VAL A 264 -24.37 -7.78 10.31
N ALA A 265 -24.27 -7.24 9.09
CA ALA A 265 -25.40 -6.59 8.42
C ALA A 265 -26.27 -7.58 7.62
N GLY A 266 -25.83 -8.84 7.44
CA GLY A 266 -26.58 -9.85 6.69
C GLY A 266 -26.77 -9.52 5.20
N VAL A 267 -25.92 -8.63 4.66
CA VAL A 267 -25.99 -8.24 3.25
C VAL A 267 -25.28 -9.24 2.36
N SER A 268 -25.65 -9.29 1.06
CA SER A 268 -24.96 -10.15 0.12
C SER A 268 -23.50 -9.72 -0.05
N ARG A 269 -22.61 -10.69 -0.31
CA ARG A 269 -21.20 -10.41 -0.58
C ARG A 269 -21.01 -9.44 -1.75
N GLN A 270 -21.85 -9.53 -2.78
CA GLN A 270 -21.83 -8.62 -3.92
C GLN A 270 -22.11 -7.18 -3.51
N HIS A 271 -23.09 -6.97 -2.64
CA HIS A 271 -23.44 -5.67 -2.10
C HIS A 271 -22.29 -5.10 -1.23
N ALA A 272 -21.72 -5.88 -0.32
CA ALA A 272 -20.60 -5.47 0.51
C ALA A 272 -19.36 -5.10 -0.35
N LEU A 273 -19.09 -5.85 -1.43
CA LEU A 273 -18.02 -5.52 -2.39
C LEU A 273 -18.31 -4.22 -3.16
N ALA A 274 -19.57 -3.93 -3.52
CA ALA A 274 -19.95 -2.69 -4.18
C ALA A 274 -19.71 -1.48 -3.27
N VAL A 275 -20.09 -1.57 -1.99
CA VAL A 275 -19.81 -0.53 -0.97
C VAL A 275 -18.30 -0.34 -0.79
N ASN A 276 -17.54 -1.44 -0.77
CA ASN A 276 -16.08 -1.39 -0.68
C ASN A 276 -15.44 -0.72 -1.89
N LEU A 277 -15.86 -1.07 -3.11
CA LEU A 277 -15.38 -0.43 -4.35
C LEU A 277 -15.65 1.08 -4.36
N TYR A 278 -16.84 1.50 -3.92
CA TYR A 278 -17.14 2.91 -3.74
C TYR A 278 -16.17 3.56 -2.75
N GLY A 279 -15.95 2.94 -1.60
CA GLY A 279 -15.00 3.42 -0.58
C GLY A 279 -13.59 3.60 -1.11
N LEU A 280 -13.10 2.67 -1.93
CA LEU A 280 -11.77 2.72 -2.56
C LEU A 280 -11.64 3.90 -3.54
N VAL A 281 -12.66 4.21 -4.32
CA VAL A 281 -12.68 5.40 -5.20
C VAL A 281 -12.65 6.67 -4.36
N VAL A 282 -13.50 6.73 -3.34
CA VAL A 282 -13.62 7.92 -2.48
C VAL A 282 -12.32 8.18 -1.70
N VAL A 283 -11.71 7.17 -1.09
CA VAL A 283 -10.45 7.36 -0.35
C VAL A 283 -9.31 7.79 -1.27
N GLY A 284 -9.23 7.23 -2.49
CA GLY A 284 -8.25 7.65 -3.49
C GLY A 284 -8.40 9.14 -3.86
N ALA A 285 -9.62 9.59 -4.15
CA ALA A 285 -9.91 10.99 -4.46
C ALA A 285 -9.65 11.91 -3.26
N LEU A 286 -10.07 11.50 -2.06
CA LEU A 286 -9.88 12.27 -0.82
C LEU A 286 -8.41 12.32 -0.39
N SER A 287 -7.57 11.36 -0.76
CA SER A 287 -6.13 11.45 -0.50
C SER A 287 -5.49 12.59 -1.30
N VAL A 288 -5.89 12.77 -2.56
CA VAL A 288 -5.42 13.88 -3.41
C VAL A 288 -5.92 15.22 -2.89
N LEU A 289 -7.21 15.30 -2.52
CA LEU A 289 -7.77 16.50 -1.91
C LEU A 289 -7.09 16.84 -0.58
N GLY A 290 -6.87 15.84 0.28
CA GLY A 290 -6.16 16.00 1.55
C GLY A 290 -4.73 16.50 1.36
N GLY A 291 -4.01 16.01 0.35
CA GLY A 291 -2.69 16.51 -0.03
C GLY A 291 -2.71 17.98 -0.46
N ALA A 292 -3.69 18.37 -1.30
CA ALA A 292 -3.86 19.75 -1.75
C ALA A 292 -4.24 20.70 -0.62
N VAL A 293 -5.15 20.29 0.27
CA VAL A 293 -5.54 21.04 1.48
C VAL A 293 -4.36 21.14 2.44
N GLY A 294 -3.57 20.06 2.57
CA GLY A 294 -2.37 20.03 3.40
C GLY A 294 -1.30 21.04 2.96
N ASP A 295 -1.17 21.27 1.66
CA ASP A 295 -0.24 22.30 1.15
C ASP A 295 -0.65 23.72 1.53
N ARG A 296 -1.95 23.99 1.78
CA ARG A 296 -2.48 25.30 2.17
C ARG A 296 -2.56 25.51 3.68
N LEU A 297 -3.08 24.50 4.41
CA LEU A 297 -3.38 24.59 5.84
C LEU A 297 -2.29 24.01 6.75
N GLY A 298 -1.29 23.36 6.15
CA GLY A 298 -0.23 22.65 6.86
C GLY A 298 -0.44 21.14 6.86
N LYS A 299 0.52 20.42 6.32
CA LYS A 299 0.45 18.98 6.05
C LYS A 299 0.19 18.14 7.31
N LEU A 300 0.91 18.41 8.41
CA LEU A 300 0.72 17.72 9.68
C LEU A 300 -0.65 18.01 10.31
N ARG A 301 -1.15 19.26 10.20
CA ARG A 301 -2.45 19.65 10.76
C ARG A 301 -3.58 18.87 10.06
N VAL A 302 -3.50 18.78 8.73
CA VAL A 302 -4.51 18.04 7.93
C VAL A 302 -4.41 16.55 8.20
N SER A 303 -3.19 15.96 8.32
CA SER A 303 -3.02 14.56 8.71
C SER A 303 -3.59 14.29 10.11
N MET A 304 -3.37 15.16 11.09
CA MET A 304 -3.95 15.02 12.43
C MET A 304 -5.49 15.11 12.40
N ALA A 305 -6.06 16.00 11.59
CA ALA A 305 -7.51 16.07 11.41
C ALA A 305 -8.07 14.78 10.81
N GLY A 306 -7.41 14.19 9.81
CA GLY A 306 -7.78 12.89 9.27
C GLY A 306 -7.74 11.78 10.32
N LEU A 307 -6.69 11.73 11.15
CA LEU A 307 -6.60 10.77 12.26
C LEU A 307 -7.66 11.02 13.34
N ALA A 308 -8.02 12.26 13.62
CA ALA A 308 -9.12 12.57 14.54
C ALA A 308 -10.47 12.06 14.00
N VAL A 309 -10.71 12.19 12.68
CA VAL A 309 -11.89 11.59 12.05
C VAL A 309 -11.87 10.07 12.20
N LEU A 310 -10.74 9.40 12.01
CA LEU A 310 -10.63 7.96 12.22
C LEU A 310 -10.83 7.57 13.69
N LEU A 311 -10.26 8.33 14.62
CA LEU A 311 -10.34 8.05 16.05
C LEU A 311 -11.77 8.18 16.59
N PHE A 312 -12.49 9.23 16.23
CA PHE A 312 -13.83 9.48 16.75
C PHE A 312 -14.94 9.01 15.81
N GLY A 313 -14.68 8.95 14.51
CA GLY A 313 -15.64 8.58 13.48
C GLY A 313 -15.73 7.09 13.20
N SER A 314 -14.73 6.25 13.58
CA SER A 314 -14.76 4.82 13.23
C SER A 314 -15.90 4.08 13.88
N TRP A 315 -16.23 4.39 15.14
CA TRP A 315 -17.35 3.75 15.81
C TRP A 315 -18.69 4.02 15.11
N PRO A 316 -19.14 5.27 14.92
CA PRO A 316 -20.38 5.54 14.19
C PRO A 316 -20.33 5.07 12.73
N ALA A 317 -19.15 5.07 12.09
CA ALA A 317 -18.98 4.56 10.74
C ALA A 317 -19.31 3.07 10.65
N PHE A 318 -18.73 2.24 11.53
CA PHE A 318 -19.02 0.79 11.55
C PHE A 318 -20.44 0.49 12.05
N ALA A 319 -20.99 1.28 12.97
CA ALA A 319 -22.41 1.18 13.33
C ALA A 319 -23.32 1.43 12.11
N ALA A 320 -23.01 2.42 11.29
CA ALA A 320 -23.73 2.70 10.05
C ALA A 320 -23.54 1.60 9.00
N MET A 321 -22.31 1.08 8.84
CA MET A 321 -22.01 -0.03 7.92
C MET A 321 -22.68 -1.36 8.34
N GLY A 322 -22.88 -1.58 9.62
CA GLY A 322 -23.60 -2.73 10.17
C GLY A 322 -25.13 -2.66 10.02
N SER A 323 -25.67 -1.55 9.50
CA SER A 323 -27.11 -1.41 9.26
C SER A 323 -27.54 -2.07 7.94
N GLN A 324 -28.85 -2.30 7.79
CA GLN A 324 -29.46 -2.81 6.55
C GLN A 324 -29.60 -1.74 5.46
N SER A 325 -29.36 -0.48 5.78
CA SER A 325 -29.54 0.66 4.86
C SER A 325 -28.30 0.90 4.03
N THR A 326 -28.40 0.77 2.71
CA THR A 326 -27.32 1.09 1.76
C THR A 326 -26.80 2.51 1.93
N LEU A 327 -27.68 3.48 2.20
CA LEU A 327 -27.28 4.87 2.42
C LEU A 327 -26.40 5.01 3.67
N MET A 328 -26.76 4.33 4.75
CA MET A 328 -25.96 4.33 5.98
C MET A 328 -24.61 3.64 5.78
N GLN A 329 -24.57 2.52 5.03
CA GLN A 329 -23.33 1.83 4.70
C GLN A 329 -22.39 2.72 3.86
N ILE A 330 -22.94 3.40 2.87
CA ILE A 330 -22.19 4.38 2.05
C ILE A 330 -21.70 5.55 2.94
N ALA A 331 -22.52 6.06 3.83
CA ALA A 331 -22.10 7.12 4.76
C ALA A 331 -20.98 6.63 5.69
N GLY A 332 -21.09 5.42 6.23
CA GLY A 332 -20.07 4.84 7.12
C GLY A 332 -18.72 4.68 6.43
N ILE A 333 -18.68 4.03 5.27
CA ILE A 333 -17.41 3.86 4.53
C ILE A 333 -16.85 5.22 4.07
N SER A 334 -17.70 6.22 3.79
CA SER A 334 -17.26 7.58 3.42
C SER A 334 -16.58 8.30 4.59
N ILE A 335 -17.03 8.10 5.84
CA ILE A 335 -16.36 8.64 7.03
C ILE A 335 -14.95 8.06 7.15
N ILE A 336 -14.81 6.73 7.00
CA ILE A 336 -13.49 6.09 7.03
C ILE A 336 -12.61 6.59 5.88
N ALA A 337 -13.16 6.68 4.67
CA ALA A 337 -12.44 7.18 3.50
C ALA A 337 -12.00 8.64 3.67
N LEU A 338 -12.83 9.49 4.29
CA LEU A 338 -12.48 10.88 4.61
C LEU A 338 -11.29 10.94 5.57
N GLY A 339 -11.37 10.23 6.69
CA GLY A 339 -10.30 10.17 7.68
C GLY A 339 -8.99 9.65 7.06
N GLN A 340 -9.05 8.52 6.38
CA GLN A 340 -7.87 7.90 5.76
C GLN A 340 -7.28 8.78 4.65
N GLY A 341 -8.08 9.35 3.75
CA GLY A 341 -7.60 10.17 2.65
C GLY A 341 -6.89 11.44 3.15
N PHE A 342 -7.52 12.17 4.08
CA PHE A 342 -6.94 13.38 4.67
C PHE A 342 -5.73 13.08 5.56
N PHE A 343 -5.62 11.88 6.08
CA PHE A 343 -4.45 11.44 6.82
C PHE A 343 -3.27 11.11 5.90
N VAL A 344 -3.44 10.17 4.95
CA VAL A 344 -2.30 9.62 4.18
C VAL A 344 -1.80 10.56 3.10
N GLY A 345 -2.68 11.37 2.47
CA GLY A 345 -2.32 12.26 1.38
C GLY A 345 -1.16 13.20 1.74
N PRO A 346 -1.32 14.09 2.72
CA PRO A 346 -0.26 15.02 3.12
C PRO A 346 0.88 14.36 3.88
N LEU A 347 0.66 13.20 4.55
CA LEU A 347 1.67 12.47 5.30
C LEU A 347 2.86 12.05 4.43
N CYS A 348 2.63 11.69 3.17
CA CYS A 348 3.68 11.31 2.22
C CYS A 348 4.78 12.39 2.13
N ALA A 349 4.40 13.64 2.00
CA ALA A 349 5.36 14.74 1.95
C ALA A 349 6.07 14.97 3.31
N CYS A 350 5.37 14.74 4.42
CA CYS A 350 5.96 14.85 5.75
C CYS A 350 7.07 13.81 5.98
N MET A 351 6.84 12.55 5.58
CA MET A 351 7.84 11.49 5.72
C MET A 351 9.14 11.81 4.97
N VAL A 352 9.00 12.33 3.74
CA VAL A 352 10.16 12.70 2.91
C VAL A 352 10.94 13.87 3.52
N ALA A 353 10.23 14.82 4.13
CA ALA A 353 10.84 15.99 4.74
C ALA A 353 11.59 15.70 6.05
N LEU A 354 11.27 14.61 6.75
CA LEU A 354 11.93 14.20 7.99
C LEU A 354 13.36 13.67 7.79
N VAL A 355 13.72 13.28 6.55
CA VAL A 355 14.94 12.51 6.30
C VAL A 355 15.84 13.22 5.29
N PRO A 356 17.16 13.32 5.57
CA PRO A 356 18.15 13.86 4.62
C PRO A 356 18.16 13.05 3.31
N ALA A 357 18.47 13.74 2.18
CA ALA A 357 18.40 13.16 0.84
C ALA A 357 19.24 11.89 0.65
N GLY A 358 20.43 11.79 1.27
CA GLY A 358 21.37 10.68 1.07
C GLY A 358 20.93 9.33 1.66
N VAL A 359 19.99 9.31 2.61
CA VAL A 359 19.50 8.09 3.28
C VAL A 359 17.96 7.99 3.26
N ARG A 360 17.34 8.87 2.48
CA ARG A 360 15.89 9.10 2.51
C ARG A 360 15.10 7.88 2.12
N THR A 361 15.45 7.24 1.00
CA THR A 361 14.72 6.08 0.51
C THR A 361 14.83 4.93 1.51
N THR A 362 16.00 4.67 2.05
CA THR A 362 16.24 3.60 3.03
C THR A 362 15.41 3.82 4.31
N VAL A 363 15.51 5.01 4.92
CA VAL A 363 14.83 5.31 6.18
C VAL A 363 13.30 5.30 6.02
N VAL A 364 12.79 5.91 4.93
CA VAL A 364 11.35 5.93 4.64
C VAL A 364 10.83 4.52 4.35
N SER A 365 11.56 3.73 3.54
CA SER A 365 11.14 2.36 3.19
C SER A 365 11.09 1.43 4.40
N ILE A 366 12.13 1.44 5.24
CA ILE A 366 12.19 0.57 6.42
C ILE A 366 11.10 0.97 7.41
N GLY A 367 10.97 2.27 7.72
CA GLY A 367 9.96 2.75 8.67
C GLY A 367 8.53 2.45 8.22
N TYR A 368 8.21 2.70 6.95
CA TYR A 368 6.89 2.42 6.39
C TYR A 368 6.60 0.91 6.32
N SER A 369 7.54 0.11 5.80
CA SER A 369 7.34 -1.34 5.64
C SER A 369 7.28 -2.08 6.97
N ALA A 370 8.04 -1.66 7.98
CA ALA A 370 7.94 -2.21 9.33
C ALA A 370 6.54 -1.97 9.93
N SER A 371 5.99 -0.77 9.72
CA SER A 371 4.66 -0.43 10.22
C SER A 371 3.55 -1.19 9.48
N VAL A 372 3.45 -1.01 8.17
CA VAL A 372 2.36 -1.58 7.37
C VAL A 372 2.47 -3.10 7.28
N GLY A 373 3.69 -3.65 7.20
CA GLY A 373 3.92 -5.09 7.18
C GLY A 373 3.48 -5.78 8.47
N VAL A 374 3.86 -5.25 9.63
CA VAL A 374 3.53 -5.84 10.93
C VAL A 374 2.08 -5.51 11.33
N PHE A 375 1.78 -4.22 11.51
CA PHE A 375 0.49 -3.81 12.05
C PHE A 375 -0.65 -3.97 11.02
N GLY A 376 -0.39 -3.69 9.75
CA GLY A 376 -1.37 -3.93 8.69
C GLY A 376 -1.63 -5.42 8.46
N GLY A 377 -0.57 -6.24 8.43
CA GLY A 377 -0.69 -7.69 8.26
C GLY A 377 -1.38 -8.40 9.41
N LEU A 378 -1.16 -7.96 10.66
CA LEU A 378 -1.78 -8.53 11.86
C LEU A 378 -3.19 -7.99 12.15
N ALA A 379 -3.54 -6.80 11.64
CA ALA A 379 -4.79 -6.14 11.97
C ALA A 379 -6.04 -6.98 11.66
N PRO A 380 -6.18 -7.64 10.50
CA PRO A 380 -7.33 -8.52 10.25
C PRO A 380 -7.41 -9.69 11.23
N LEU A 381 -6.28 -10.30 11.58
CA LEU A 381 -6.25 -11.42 12.54
C LEU A 381 -6.68 -10.98 13.94
N VAL A 382 -6.17 -9.84 14.40
CA VAL A 382 -6.57 -9.26 15.68
C VAL A 382 -8.05 -8.90 15.66
N THR A 383 -8.52 -8.31 14.58
CA THR A 383 -9.93 -7.94 14.42
C THR A 383 -10.84 -9.16 14.45
N GLU A 384 -10.47 -10.22 13.71
CA GLU A 384 -11.22 -11.48 13.68
C GLU A 384 -11.23 -12.16 15.04
N TYR A 385 -10.10 -12.19 15.74
CA TYR A 385 -10.04 -12.75 17.09
C TYR A 385 -10.95 -12.02 18.07
N LEU A 386 -10.94 -10.69 18.06
CA LEU A 386 -11.81 -9.86 18.90
C LEU A 386 -13.27 -10.07 18.54
N PHE A 387 -13.60 -10.19 17.26
CA PHE A 387 -14.95 -10.40 16.76
C PHE A 387 -15.44 -11.80 17.08
N ALA A 388 -14.75 -12.84 16.62
CA ALA A 388 -15.24 -14.21 16.67
C ALA A 388 -15.08 -14.87 18.05
N ARG A 389 -14.01 -14.53 18.81
CA ARG A 389 -13.72 -15.17 20.09
C ARG A 389 -14.21 -14.37 21.30
N LEU A 390 -14.17 -13.06 21.25
CA LEU A 390 -14.61 -12.20 22.35
C LEU A 390 -16.01 -11.61 22.15
N GLY A 391 -16.66 -11.88 21.01
CA GLY A 391 -18.01 -11.39 20.70
C GLY A 391 -18.08 -9.87 20.52
N LEU A 392 -16.95 -9.21 20.25
CA LEU A 392 -16.92 -7.75 20.08
C LEU A 392 -17.35 -7.38 18.66
N HIS A 393 -18.65 -7.19 18.43
CA HIS A 393 -19.19 -6.84 17.10
C HIS A 393 -18.55 -5.59 16.49
N MET A 394 -18.08 -4.65 17.31
CA MET A 394 -17.41 -3.42 16.89
C MET A 394 -15.87 -3.52 16.87
N ALA A 395 -15.32 -4.74 16.84
CA ALA A 395 -13.87 -4.97 16.77
C ALA A 395 -13.16 -4.18 15.67
N PRO A 396 -13.71 -4.09 14.42
CA PRO A 396 -13.07 -3.31 13.36
C PRO A 396 -12.90 -1.83 13.74
N ALA A 397 -13.94 -1.23 14.34
CA ALA A 397 -13.88 0.16 14.79
C ALA A 397 -12.82 0.35 15.87
N LEU A 398 -12.79 -0.54 16.88
CA LEU A 398 -11.84 -0.46 18.00
C LEU A 398 -10.39 -0.56 17.52
N VAL A 399 -10.10 -1.48 16.61
CA VAL A 399 -8.75 -1.69 16.06
C VAL A 399 -8.30 -0.46 15.26
N ILE A 400 -9.18 0.13 14.45
CA ILE A 400 -8.89 1.38 13.72
C ILE A 400 -8.67 2.54 14.70
N MET A 401 -9.52 2.69 15.71
CA MET A 401 -9.37 3.74 16.74
C MET A 401 -8.04 3.61 17.48
N ALA A 402 -7.65 2.40 17.86
CA ALA A 402 -6.36 2.16 18.52
C ALA A 402 -5.17 2.56 17.61
N GLY A 403 -5.20 2.17 16.34
CA GLY A 403 -4.20 2.58 15.37
C GLY A 403 -4.15 4.09 15.15
N ALA A 404 -5.32 4.73 15.04
CA ALA A 404 -5.43 6.18 14.89
C ALA A 404 -4.91 6.93 16.12
N PHE A 405 -5.18 6.43 17.32
CA PHE A 405 -4.66 6.99 18.57
C PHE A 405 -3.13 6.95 18.62
N VAL A 406 -2.53 5.80 18.30
CA VAL A 406 -1.07 5.65 18.30
C VAL A 406 -0.43 6.58 17.26
N SER A 407 -0.95 6.59 16.02
CA SER A 407 -0.42 7.45 14.95
C SER A 407 -0.61 8.94 15.25
N LEU A 408 -1.74 9.34 15.82
CA LEU A 408 -2.00 10.73 16.22
C LEU A 408 -1.04 11.17 17.32
N THR A 409 -0.85 10.35 18.34
CA THR A 409 0.11 10.62 19.43
C THR A 409 1.53 10.75 18.89
N ALA A 410 1.94 9.85 17.99
CA ALA A 410 3.23 9.92 17.34
C ALA A 410 3.43 11.24 16.59
N ILE A 411 2.44 11.66 15.79
CA ILE A 411 2.53 12.91 15.01
C ILE A 411 2.55 14.15 15.93
N ILE A 412 1.79 14.16 17.03
CA ILE A 412 1.81 15.26 18.00
C ILE A 412 3.18 15.38 18.67
N LEU A 413 3.78 14.26 19.04
CA LEU A 413 5.12 14.24 19.61
C LEU A 413 6.18 14.68 18.58
N LEU A 414 6.01 14.29 17.32
CA LEU A 414 6.87 14.65 16.19
C LEU A 414 6.69 16.12 15.76
N GLY A 415 5.48 16.69 15.90
CA GLY A 415 5.19 18.10 15.59
C GLY A 415 6.00 19.09 16.43
N ARG A 416 6.60 18.64 17.52
CA ARG A 416 7.59 19.37 18.32
C ARG A 416 9.03 19.28 17.75
N TRP A 417 9.23 18.49 16.71
CA TRP A 417 10.52 18.33 16.04
C TRP A 417 10.75 19.44 15.01
N PRO A 418 11.98 19.91 14.83
CA PRO A 418 12.26 20.95 13.85
C PRO A 418 12.06 20.39 12.42
N TYR A 419 10.86 20.60 11.90
CA TYR A 419 10.59 20.47 10.46
C TYR A 419 11.40 21.55 9.76
N ARG A 420 12.55 21.19 9.21
CA ARG A 420 13.32 22.04 8.31
C ARG A 420 13.08 21.52 6.89
N ASP A 421 12.34 22.29 6.09
CA ASP A 421 12.42 22.09 4.62
C ASP A 421 13.90 22.11 4.25
N PRO A 422 14.42 21.09 3.60
CA PRO A 422 15.82 21.08 3.19
C PRO A 422 16.04 22.24 2.21
N VAL A 423 16.64 23.32 2.71
CA VAL A 423 17.08 24.47 1.90
C VAL A 423 18.34 24.02 1.19
N PRO A 424 18.43 24.06 -0.15
CA PRO A 424 19.68 23.86 -0.85
C PRO A 424 20.71 24.90 -0.39
N PRO A 425 22.02 24.56 -0.35
CA PRO A 425 23.08 25.48 0.08
C PRO A 425 23.17 26.77 -0.74
N GLU A 426 22.60 26.79 -1.93
CA GLU A 426 22.67 27.92 -2.89
C GLU A 426 21.72 29.09 -2.59
N GLU A 427 20.86 28.98 -1.60
CA GLU A 427 19.89 30.05 -1.21
C GLU A 427 20.08 30.55 0.23
N ARG A 428 21.25 30.34 0.85
CA ARG A 428 21.60 30.95 2.15
C ARG A 428 22.37 32.23 1.99
#